data_6727a0dad4db5ecdd13cec21ef53f2d6
#
_entry.id   6727a0dad4db5ecdd13cec21ef53f2d6
#
_cell.length_a   1.000
_cell.length_b   1.000
_cell.length_c   1.000
_cell.angle_alpha   90.00
_cell.angle_beta   90.00
_cell.angle_gamma   90.00
#
_symmetry.space_group_name_H-M   'P 1'
#
loop_
_entity.id
_entity.type
_entity.pdbx_description
1 polymer ?
#
loop_
_entity_poly.entity_id
_entity_poly.type
_entity_poly.pdbx_seq_one_letter_code
_entity_poly.pdbx_strand_id
1 'polypeptide(L)'
;MKNHIFIKNKIKSFNKKIKVSSDKSISIRSVLLASQALGTSNISNLLESEDVLNALNAIKKLGINYTKKKNIYIIQGYGLNGYDIRKKTTIDAGNSGTLARLILGLLINSNNKIRIVGDRSLSMRDFSRITEPLKEFGANFKSNNNKLPVEIFGSEYLRPIDYFEKIGSAQCKSAVMLAALKTPGITKIKAKKSRDHTELLLKSLNIPIKISKTSDYDLI
;
A
#
# COMPACT_ATOMS: atom_id res chain seq x y z
N MET A 1 15.83 4.81 30.37
CA MET A 1 16.02 6.27 30.63
C MET A 1 14.97 7.04 29.83
N LYS A 2 14.18 7.91 30.46
CA LYS A 2 13.27 8.81 29.72
C LYS A 2 14.10 9.99 29.24
N ASN A 3 14.30 10.13 27.94
CA ASN A 3 14.95 11.28 27.35
C ASN A 3 13.97 12.46 27.39
N HIS A 4 14.33 13.53 28.11
CA HIS A 4 13.57 14.77 28.17
C HIS A 4 14.25 15.81 27.25
N ILE A 5 13.46 16.43 26.39
CA ILE A 5 13.92 17.56 25.57
C ILE A 5 13.38 18.84 26.21
N PHE A 6 14.27 19.75 26.59
CA PHE A 6 13.91 21.06 27.13
C PHE A 6 14.17 22.14 26.08
N ILE A 7 13.13 22.88 25.68
CA ILE A 7 13.25 24.04 24.81
C ILE A 7 13.20 25.29 25.68
N LYS A 8 14.35 25.91 25.91
CA LYS A 8 14.47 27.08 26.79
C LYS A 8 14.22 28.42 26.12
N ASN A 9 14.45 28.52 24.80
CA ASN A 9 14.41 29.78 24.08
C ASN A 9 13.38 29.77 22.95
N LYS A 10 12.65 30.88 22.80
CA LYS A 10 11.75 31.09 21.67
C LYS A 10 12.55 31.56 20.45
N ILE A 11 12.36 30.93 19.30
CA ILE A 11 12.97 31.37 18.05
C ILE A 11 12.27 32.65 17.61
N LYS A 12 13.04 33.75 17.43
CA LYS A 12 12.52 35.06 17.01
C LYS A 12 12.37 35.16 15.49
N SER A 13 13.26 34.57 14.72
CA SER A 13 13.18 34.48 13.27
C SER A 13 13.81 33.19 12.79
N PHE A 14 13.25 32.59 11.74
CA PHE A 14 13.77 31.39 11.14
C PHE A 14 13.74 31.52 9.61
N ASN A 15 14.92 31.62 9.01
CA ASN A 15 15.09 31.66 7.56
C ASN A 15 16.20 30.68 7.15
N LYS A 16 15.88 29.38 7.14
CA LYS A 16 16.81 28.32 6.72
C LYS A 16 16.11 27.32 5.83
N LYS A 17 16.81 26.86 4.78
CA LYS A 17 16.41 25.70 4.01
C LYS A 17 16.87 24.44 4.76
N ILE A 18 15.95 23.55 5.06
CA ILE A 18 16.24 22.25 5.65
C ILE A 18 15.84 21.14 4.67
N LYS A 19 16.66 20.10 4.61
CA LYS A 19 16.32 18.88 3.89
C LYS A 19 15.73 17.88 4.88
N VAL A 20 14.48 17.48 4.67
CA VAL A 20 13.83 16.46 5.48
C VAL A 20 13.99 15.07 4.87
N SER A 21 13.84 14.04 5.67
CA SER A 21 13.78 12.65 5.20
C SER A 21 12.57 12.42 4.29
N SER A 22 12.68 11.46 3.40
CA SER A 22 11.58 11.04 2.53
C SER A 22 10.40 10.48 3.34
N ASP A 23 9.18 10.60 2.80
CA ASP A 23 7.98 10.07 3.46
C ASP A 23 7.91 8.55 3.35
N LYS A 24 7.67 7.88 4.47
CA LYS A 24 7.56 6.42 4.58
C LYS A 24 6.38 5.87 3.77
N SER A 25 5.25 6.52 3.87
CA SER A 25 4.00 6.06 3.23
C SER A 25 4.04 6.21 1.71
N ILE A 26 4.70 7.25 1.21
CA ILE A 26 4.95 7.45 -0.21
C ILE A 26 5.97 6.42 -0.69
N SER A 27 7.06 6.20 0.06
CA SER A 27 8.09 5.22 -0.29
C SER A 27 7.51 3.81 -0.46
N ILE A 28 6.68 3.34 0.48
CA ILE A 28 6.02 2.02 0.36
C ILE A 28 5.13 1.97 -0.89
N ARG A 29 4.33 3.01 -1.15
CA ARG A 29 3.47 3.07 -2.33
C ARG A 29 4.26 3.06 -3.63
N SER A 30 5.36 3.80 -3.69
CA SER A 30 6.24 3.83 -4.86
C SER A 30 6.81 2.44 -5.17
N VAL A 31 7.25 1.69 -4.15
CA VAL A 31 7.71 0.30 -4.30
C VAL A 31 6.59 -0.59 -4.84
N LEU A 32 5.40 -0.51 -4.25
CA LEU A 32 4.25 -1.33 -4.66
C LEU A 32 3.78 -0.99 -6.08
N LEU A 33 3.69 0.29 -6.44
CA LEU A 33 3.28 0.71 -7.79
C LEU A 33 4.34 0.36 -8.84
N ALA A 34 5.64 0.56 -8.53
CA ALA A 34 6.73 0.17 -9.42
C ALA A 34 6.71 -1.34 -9.71
N SER A 35 6.32 -2.16 -8.73
CA SER A 35 6.18 -3.62 -8.93
C SER A 35 5.05 -3.99 -9.91
N GLN A 36 4.08 -3.10 -10.13
CA GLN A 36 2.96 -3.28 -11.05
C GLN A 36 3.19 -2.60 -12.42
N ALA A 37 4.26 -1.83 -12.57
CA ALA A 37 4.61 -1.21 -13.84
C ALA A 37 5.06 -2.27 -14.86
N LEU A 38 4.93 -1.97 -16.13
CA LEU A 38 5.54 -2.77 -17.19
C LEU A 38 6.91 -2.17 -17.52
N GLY A 39 7.98 -2.94 -17.25
CA GLY A 39 9.36 -2.49 -17.46
C GLY A 39 10.03 -1.93 -16.19
N THR A 40 11.00 -1.06 -16.36
CA THR A 40 11.90 -0.60 -15.30
C THR A 40 11.45 0.73 -14.70
N SER A 41 11.34 0.78 -13.38
CA SER A 41 11.07 2.00 -12.60
C SER A 41 12.30 2.40 -11.80
N ASN A 42 12.67 3.68 -11.85
CA ASN A 42 13.75 4.25 -11.07
C ASN A 42 13.19 5.12 -9.93
N ILE A 43 13.45 4.75 -8.69
CA ILE A 43 12.98 5.48 -7.52
C ILE A 43 14.17 6.08 -6.80
N SER A 44 14.27 7.40 -6.80
CA SER A 44 15.28 8.13 -6.03
C SER A 44 14.74 8.53 -4.65
N ASN A 45 15.63 8.71 -3.68
CA ASN A 45 15.29 9.15 -2.33
C ASN A 45 14.25 8.24 -1.61
N LEU A 46 14.27 6.94 -1.83
CA LEU A 46 13.44 6.02 -1.07
C LEU A 46 13.86 6.05 0.41
N LEU A 47 12.91 6.16 1.33
CA LEU A 47 13.21 6.08 2.76
C LEU A 47 13.65 4.65 3.12
N GLU A 48 14.87 4.50 3.66
CA GLU A 48 15.40 3.19 4.07
C GLU A 48 15.00 2.85 5.51
N SER A 49 13.71 2.93 5.82
CA SER A 49 13.16 2.44 7.08
C SER A 49 12.82 0.95 6.97
N GLU A 50 12.72 0.27 8.12
CA GLU A 50 12.33 -1.14 8.20
C GLU A 50 11.04 -1.44 7.42
N ASP A 51 10.02 -0.57 7.55
CA ASP A 51 8.75 -0.71 6.83
C ASP A 51 8.92 -0.73 5.31
N VAL A 52 9.83 0.07 4.77
CA VAL A 52 10.10 0.16 3.32
C VAL A 52 10.96 -1.01 2.85
N LEU A 53 11.93 -1.43 3.67
CA LEU A 53 12.71 -2.64 3.40
C LEU A 53 11.82 -3.88 3.38
N ASN A 54 10.84 -3.96 4.28
CA ASN A 54 9.82 -5.02 4.26
C ASN A 54 8.97 -4.98 2.98
N ALA A 55 8.66 -3.79 2.43
CA ALA A 55 7.97 -3.68 1.15
C ALA A 55 8.83 -4.18 -0.03
N LEU A 56 10.12 -3.86 -0.04
CA LEU A 56 11.07 -4.40 -1.03
C LEU A 56 11.21 -5.92 -0.94
N ASN A 57 11.27 -6.46 0.28
CA ASN A 57 11.31 -7.90 0.50
C ASN A 57 10.00 -8.58 0.08
N ALA A 58 8.87 -7.93 0.31
CA ALA A 58 7.57 -8.44 -0.10
C ALA A 58 7.47 -8.59 -1.63
N ILE A 59 7.81 -7.55 -2.40
CA ILE A 59 7.78 -7.64 -3.87
C ILE A 59 8.78 -8.67 -4.39
N LYS A 60 9.95 -8.82 -3.74
CA LYS A 60 10.92 -9.86 -4.10
C LYS A 60 10.35 -11.27 -3.93
N LYS A 61 9.60 -11.53 -2.85
CA LYS A 61 8.88 -12.80 -2.65
C LYS A 61 7.78 -13.04 -3.68
N LEU A 62 7.30 -11.99 -4.33
CA LEU A 62 6.32 -12.04 -5.41
C LEU A 62 6.98 -12.09 -6.81
N GLY A 63 8.28 -12.38 -6.88
CA GLY A 63 9.00 -12.53 -8.15
C GLY A 63 9.52 -11.24 -8.76
N ILE A 64 9.38 -10.10 -8.09
CA ILE A 64 9.84 -8.81 -8.61
C ILE A 64 11.28 -8.54 -8.15
N ASN A 65 12.19 -8.40 -9.10
CA ASN A 65 13.58 -8.09 -8.83
C ASN A 65 13.79 -6.58 -8.71
N TYR A 66 14.73 -6.22 -7.84
CA TYR A 66 15.21 -4.85 -7.74
C TYR A 66 16.72 -4.82 -7.50
N THR A 67 17.34 -3.73 -7.88
CA THR A 67 18.73 -3.41 -7.56
C THR A 67 18.83 -2.00 -6.99
N LYS A 68 19.88 -1.74 -6.21
CA LYS A 68 20.19 -0.40 -5.69
C LYS A 68 21.51 0.08 -6.28
N LYS A 69 21.48 1.26 -6.93
CA LYS A 69 22.68 1.94 -7.40
C LYS A 69 22.73 3.34 -6.76
N LYS A 70 23.69 3.56 -5.85
CA LYS A 70 23.74 4.78 -5.02
C LYS A 70 22.41 4.99 -4.27
N ASN A 71 21.71 6.11 -4.52
CA ASN A 71 20.41 6.45 -3.91
C ASN A 71 19.21 6.12 -4.82
N ILE A 72 19.39 5.30 -5.86
CA ILE A 72 18.34 4.94 -6.80
C ILE A 72 18.04 3.45 -6.66
N TYR A 73 16.78 3.13 -6.42
CA TYR A 73 16.24 1.78 -6.49
C TYR A 73 15.66 1.56 -7.88
N ILE A 74 16.12 0.52 -8.53
CA ILE A 74 15.72 0.12 -9.89
C ILE A 74 14.87 -1.12 -9.73
N ILE A 75 13.57 -1.03 -10.00
CA ILE A 75 12.60 -2.12 -9.84
C ILE A 75 12.11 -2.54 -11.21
N GLN A 76 12.23 -3.84 -11.51
CA GLN A 76 11.73 -4.43 -12.75
C GLN A 76 10.33 -4.98 -12.51
N GLY A 77 9.30 -4.27 -13.01
CA GLY A 77 7.92 -4.73 -12.96
C GLY A 77 7.52 -5.49 -14.22
N TYR A 78 6.50 -6.33 -14.09
CA TYR A 78 5.99 -7.18 -15.18
C TYR A 78 4.49 -6.95 -15.44
N GLY A 79 3.99 -5.78 -15.08
CA GLY A 79 2.58 -5.39 -15.25
C GLY A 79 1.68 -5.88 -14.11
N LEU A 80 0.38 -5.58 -14.25
CA LEU A 80 -0.62 -5.84 -13.20
C LEU A 80 -0.76 -7.31 -12.82
N ASN A 81 -0.48 -8.24 -13.74
CA ASN A 81 -0.56 -9.69 -13.50
C ASN A 81 0.83 -10.34 -13.39
N GLY A 82 1.89 -9.54 -13.25
CA GLY A 82 3.27 -9.98 -13.33
C GLY A 82 3.85 -10.59 -12.04
N TYR A 83 3.05 -10.79 -11.00
CA TYR A 83 3.53 -11.47 -9.81
C TYR A 83 3.68 -12.97 -10.04
N ASP A 84 4.88 -13.50 -9.81
CA ASP A 84 5.16 -14.95 -9.76
C ASP A 84 5.02 -15.45 -8.32
N ILE A 85 3.84 -15.98 -8.01
CA ILE A 85 3.47 -16.39 -6.66
C ILE A 85 3.61 -17.89 -6.51
N ARG A 86 4.64 -18.31 -5.78
CA ARG A 86 4.87 -19.72 -5.47
C ARG A 86 3.87 -20.23 -4.44
N LYS A 87 3.62 -21.56 -4.45
CA LYS A 87 2.82 -22.22 -3.41
C LYS A 87 3.40 -21.92 -2.02
N LYS A 88 2.52 -21.63 -1.05
CA LYS A 88 2.88 -21.32 0.35
C LYS A 88 3.72 -20.05 0.55
N THR A 89 3.53 -19.02 -0.29
CA THR A 89 4.20 -17.73 -0.09
C THR A 89 3.72 -17.06 1.20
N THR A 90 4.68 -16.66 2.04
CA THR A 90 4.43 -15.86 3.24
C THR A 90 5.13 -14.52 3.13
N ILE A 91 4.39 -13.43 3.31
CA ILE A 91 4.89 -12.06 3.33
C ILE A 91 4.89 -11.58 4.77
N ASP A 92 6.06 -11.21 5.26
CA ASP A 92 6.21 -10.57 6.56
C ASP A 92 6.22 -9.06 6.39
N ALA A 93 5.23 -8.40 6.97
CA ALA A 93 5.10 -6.95 6.95
C ALA A 93 5.81 -6.27 8.13
N GLY A 94 6.40 -7.04 9.06
CA GLY A 94 6.98 -6.51 10.29
C GLY A 94 5.94 -5.68 11.06
N ASN A 95 6.24 -4.41 11.37
CA ASN A 95 5.27 -3.47 11.95
C ASN A 95 4.53 -2.62 10.91
N SER A 96 4.77 -2.84 9.62
CA SER A 96 4.24 -2.00 8.55
C SER A 96 2.76 -2.24 8.27
N GLY A 97 1.88 -1.53 8.96
CA GLY A 97 0.45 -1.55 8.68
C GLY A 97 0.11 -1.01 7.28
N THR A 98 0.95 -0.15 6.71
CA THR A 98 0.77 0.34 5.34
C THR A 98 1.03 -0.78 4.35
N LEU A 99 2.16 -1.47 4.45
CA LEU A 99 2.47 -2.60 3.58
C LEU A 99 1.40 -3.68 3.68
N ALA A 100 1.11 -4.17 4.91
CA ALA A 100 0.18 -5.28 5.12
C ALA A 100 -1.21 -5.03 4.52
N ARG A 101 -1.69 -3.78 4.58
CA ARG A 101 -3.01 -3.43 4.04
C ARG A 101 -3.02 -3.22 2.54
N LEU A 102 -2.05 -2.47 2.03
CA LEU A 102 -2.03 -2.10 0.61
C LEU A 102 -1.72 -3.30 -0.28
N ILE A 103 -0.82 -4.18 0.15
CA ILE A 103 -0.45 -5.34 -0.65
C ILE A 103 -1.61 -6.31 -0.86
N LEU A 104 -2.55 -6.40 0.11
CA LEU A 104 -3.76 -7.22 -0.06
C LEU A 104 -4.59 -6.78 -1.27
N GLY A 105 -4.68 -5.46 -1.54
CA GLY A 105 -5.34 -4.96 -2.75
C GLY A 105 -4.67 -5.40 -4.05
N LEU A 106 -3.35 -5.58 -4.05
CA LEU A 106 -2.60 -6.05 -5.21
C LEU A 106 -2.62 -7.58 -5.39
N LEU A 107 -3.11 -8.32 -4.41
CA LEU A 107 -3.13 -9.77 -4.40
C LEU A 107 -4.51 -10.39 -4.69
N ILE A 108 -5.54 -9.57 -4.95
CA ILE A 108 -6.93 -10.05 -5.14
C ILE A 108 -7.12 -10.99 -6.33
N ASN A 109 -6.18 -11.01 -7.27
CA ASN A 109 -6.18 -11.90 -8.43
C ASN A 109 -5.15 -13.04 -8.33
N SER A 110 -4.63 -13.32 -7.14
CA SER A 110 -3.60 -14.34 -6.93
C SER A 110 -4.15 -15.74 -7.11
N ASN A 111 -3.52 -16.53 -7.96
CA ASN A 111 -3.88 -17.95 -8.19
C ASN A 111 -3.39 -18.87 -7.07
N ASN A 112 -2.54 -18.39 -6.18
CA ASN A 112 -2.02 -19.15 -5.05
C ASN A 112 -2.36 -18.46 -3.74
N LYS A 113 -2.51 -19.27 -2.69
CA LYS A 113 -2.70 -18.78 -1.34
C LYS A 113 -1.45 -18.05 -0.84
N ILE A 114 -1.63 -16.84 -0.33
CA ILE A 114 -0.59 -16.03 0.29
C ILE A 114 -0.97 -15.74 1.73
N ARG A 115 0.00 -15.86 2.61
CA ARG A 115 -0.15 -15.56 4.03
C ARG A 115 0.58 -14.27 4.37
N ILE A 116 -0.13 -13.31 4.94
CA ILE A 116 0.45 -12.07 5.47
C ILE A 116 0.63 -12.23 6.98
N VAL A 117 1.84 -11.96 7.44
CA VAL A 117 2.20 -11.96 8.86
C VAL A 117 2.80 -10.61 9.24
N GLY A 118 2.97 -10.38 10.51
CA GLY A 118 3.62 -9.19 11.04
C GLY A 118 4.04 -9.40 12.49
N ASP A 119 4.64 -8.39 13.10
CA ASP A 119 5.03 -8.42 14.48
C ASP A 119 3.82 -8.51 15.46
N ARG A 120 4.11 -8.59 16.74
CA ARG A 120 3.07 -8.68 17.79
C ARG A 120 2.11 -7.48 17.74
N SER A 121 2.61 -6.27 17.53
CA SER A 121 1.80 -5.05 17.49
C SER A 121 0.87 -5.01 16.28
N LEU A 122 1.39 -5.31 15.10
CA LEU A 122 0.61 -5.36 13.87
C LEU A 122 -0.42 -6.48 13.91
N SER A 123 -0.05 -7.64 14.48
CA SER A 123 -0.93 -8.81 14.59
C SER A 123 -2.14 -8.60 15.50
N MET A 124 -2.13 -7.60 16.35
CA MET A 124 -3.29 -7.25 17.19
C MET A 124 -4.29 -6.32 16.49
N ARG A 125 -3.93 -5.75 15.33
CA ARG A 125 -4.79 -4.80 14.61
C ARG A 125 -5.87 -5.53 13.81
N ASP A 126 -7.02 -4.88 13.69
CA ASP A 126 -8.14 -5.37 12.88
C ASP A 126 -7.88 -5.14 11.39
N PHE A 127 -8.15 -6.14 10.57
CA PHE A 127 -8.03 -6.15 9.13
C PHE A 127 -9.38 -6.23 8.41
N SER A 128 -10.51 -6.35 9.13
CA SER A 128 -11.85 -6.46 8.52
C SER A 128 -12.13 -5.31 7.57
N ARG A 129 -11.74 -4.09 7.93
CA ARG A 129 -11.92 -2.89 7.10
C ARG A 129 -11.19 -2.93 5.76
N ILE A 130 -10.26 -3.87 5.59
CA ILE A 130 -9.57 -4.13 4.33
C ILE A 130 -10.15 -5.38 3.66
N THR A 131 -10.29 -6.46 4.41
CA THR A 131 -10.70 -7.74 3.83
C THR A 131 -12.15 -7.72 3.36
N GLU A 132 -13.05 -7.03 4.08
CA GLU A 132 -14.46 -6.96 3.68
C GLU A 132 -14.66 -6.32 2.29
N PRO A 133 -14.19 -5.08 2.01
CA PRO A 133 -14.35 -4.52 0.68
C PRO A 133 -13.57 -5.32 -0.40
N LEU A 134 -12.45 -5.94 -0.05
CA LEU A 134 -11.72 -6.75 -1.02
C LEU A 134 -12.42 -8.08 -1.35
N LYS A 135 -13.25 -8.62 -0.46
CA LYS A 135 -14.15 -9.76 -0.76
C LYS A 135 -15.19 -9.37 -1.80
N GLU A 136 -15.68 -8.15 -1.78
CA GLU A 136 -16.67 -7.68 -2.76
C GLU A 136 -16.09 -7.70 -4.20
N PHE A 137 -14.80 -7.53 -4.38
CA PHE A 137 -14.13 -7.73 -5.67
C PHE A 137 -14.11 -9.20 -6.14
N GLY A 138 -14.29 -10.16 -5.23
CA GLY A 138 -14.27 -11.59 -5.50
C GLY A 138 -13.16 -12.38 -4.81
N ALA A 139 -12.22 -11.73 -4.13
CA ALA A 139 -11.15 -12.41 -3.41
C ALA A 139 -11.65 -13.08 -2.11
N ASN A 140 -10.99 -14.16 -1.71
CA ASN A 140 -11.30 -14.90 -0.49
C ASN A 140 -10.24 -14.66 0.59
N PHE A 141 -10.68 -14.49 1.83
CA PHE A 141 -9.81 -14.24 2.98
C PHE A 141 -10.11 -15.21 4.11
N LYS A 142 -9.04 -15.65 4.78
CA LYS A 142 -9.12 -16.41 6.04
C LYS A 142 -8.23 -15.74 7.08
N SER A 143 -8.78 -15.50 8.25
CA SER A 143 -8.05 -14.96 9.40
C SER A 143 -8.72 -15.41 10.69
N ASN A 144 -8.01 -15.31 11.81
CA ASN A 144 -8.61 -15.51 13.13
C ASN A 144 -8.97 -14.15 13.74
N ASN A 145 -10.26 -13.95 14.05
CA ASN A 145 -10.79 -12.70 14.61
C ASN A 145 -10.34 -11.44 13.84
N ASN A 146 -10.33 -11.50 12.50
CA ASN A 146 -9.90 -10.40 11.61
C ASN A 146 -8.49 -9.88 11.87
N LYS A 147 -7.63 -10.66 12.48
CA LYS A 147 -6.24 -10.30 12.81
C LYS A 147 -5.25 -11.09 11.95
N LEU A 148 -3.97 -10.65 11.97
CA LEU A 148 -2.90 -11.44 11.36
C LEU A 148 -2.68 -12.75 12.14
N PRO A 149 -2.30 -13.82 11.44
CA PRO A 149 -2.09 -13.88 10.00
C PRO A 149 -3.39 -13.83 9.19
N VAL A 150 -3.35 -13.06 8.08
CA VAL A 150 -4.40 -13.06 7.07
C VAL A 150 -3.93 -13.88 5.88
N GLU A 151 -4.72 -14.85 5.49
CA GLU A 151 -4.52 -15.61 4.25
C GLU A 151 -5.44 -15.05 3.17
N ILE A 152 -4.91 -14.79 1.99
CA ILE A 152 -5.67 -14.40 0.80
C ILE A 152 -5.54 -15.48 -0.26
N PHE A 153 -6.64 -15.75 -0.92
CA PHE A 153 -6.75 -16.48 -2.16
C PHE A 153 -7.54 -15.62 -3.13
N GLY A 154 -6.92 -15.18 -4.20
CA GLY A 154 -7.53 -14.28 -5.17
C GLY A 154 -8.60 -14.96 -6.02
N SER A 155 -9.18 -14.21 -6.93
CA SER A 155 -10.17 -14.68 -7.89
C SER A 155 -9.76 -14.32 -9.31
N GLU A 156 -10.01 -15.21 -10.24
CA GLU A 156 -9.91 -14.93 -11.68
C GLU A 156 -11.09 -14.07 -12.17
N TYR A 157 -12.21 -14.12 -11.45
CA TYR A 157 -13.44 -13.40 -11.77
C TYR A 157 -13.61 -12.21 -10.85
N LEU A 158 -12.85 -11.15 -11.13
CA LEU A 158 -12.95 -9.89 -10.39
C LEU A 158 -14.09 -9.03 -10.95
N ARG A 159 -14.80 -8.34 -10.06
CA ARG A 159 -15.86 -7.38 -10.41
C ARG A 159 -15.61 -6.03 -9.74
N PRO A 160 -15.94 -4.92 -10.40
CA PRO A 160 -15.84 -3.59 -9.79
C PRO A 160 -16.88 -3.45 -8.68
N ILE A 161 -16.59 -2.54 -7.75
CA ILE A 161 -17.46 -2.28 -6.58
C ILE A 161 -17.76 -0.80 -6.42
N ASP A 162 -18.84 -0.49 -5.72
CA ASP A 162 -19.14 0.83 -5.18
C ASP A 162 -18.83 0.82 -3.68
N TYR A 163 -17.73 1.47 -3.28
CA TYR A 163 -17.21 1.42 -1.91
C TYR A 163 -17.40 2.74 -1.16
N PHE A 164 -17.90 2.66 0.06
CA PHE A 164 -17.99 3.80 0.95
C PHE A 164 -17.05 3.69 2.16
N GLU A 165 -15.98 4.47 2.16
CA GLU A 165 -15.05 4.60 3.29
C GLU A 165 -15.56 5.66 4.28
N LYS A 166 -16.15 5.21 5.41
CA LYS A 166 -16.90 6.04 6.37
C LYS A 166 -16.03 6.71 7.44
N ILE A 167 -14.79 6.27 7.66
CA ILE A 167 -14.00 6.59 8.86
C ILE A 167 -12.83 7.53 8.54
N GLY A 168 -12.51 7.77 7.26
CA GLY A 168 -11.37 8.59 6.84
C GLY A 168 -10.04 7.83 6.86
N SER A 169 -10.05 6.54 6.47
CA SER A 169 -8.83 5.73 6.39
C SER A 169 -8.18 5.80 5.02
N ALA A 170 -7.08 6.51 4.93
CA ALA A 170 -6.27 6.53 3.71
C ALA A 170 -5.77 5.13 3.29
N GLN A 171 -5.54 4.21 4.23
CA GLN A 171 -5.06 2.87 3.91
C GLN A 171 -6.17 1.98 3.34
N CYS A 172 -7.40 2.06 3.88
CA CYS A 172 -8.54 1.33 3.33
C CYS A 172 -8.87 1.81 1.92
N LYS A 173 -8.99 3.13 1.74
CA LYS A 173 -9.18 3.76 0.44
C LYS A 173 -8.10 3.32 -0.56
N SER A 174 -6.82 3.36 -0.16
CA SER A 174 -5.69 2.95 -1.01
C SER A 174 -5.74 1.48 -1.39
N ALA A 175 -6.07 0.57 -0.47
CA ALA A 175 -6.17 -0.86 -0.78
C ALA A 175 -7.25 -1.14 -1.84
N VAL A 176 -8.41 -0.47 -1.72
CA VAL A 176 -9.50 -0.57 -2.71
C VAL A 176 -9.08 0.01 -4.07
N MET A 177 -8.38 1.16 -4.10
CA MET A 177 -7.84 1.70 -5.35
C MET A 177 -6.84 0.76 -6.03
N LEU A 178 -5.94 0.13 -5.25
CA LEU A 178 -4.98 -0.82 -5.80
C LEU A 178 -5.66 -2.09 -6.32
N ALA A 179 -6.74 -2.54 -5.68
CA ALA A 179 -7.58 -3.63 -6.16
C ALA A 179 -8.28 -3.26 -7.47
N ALA A 180 -8.80 -2.03 -7.56
CA ALA A 180 -9.44 -1.52 -8.77
C ALA A 180 -8.50 -1.51 -9.98
N LEU A 181 -7.18 -1.30 -9.81
CA LEU A 181 -6.20 -1.40 -10.91
C LEU A 181 -6.17 -2.77 -11.57
N LYS A 182 -6.56 -3.82 -10.85
CA LYS A 182 -6.55 -5.22 -11.32
C LYS A 182 -7.92 -5.71 -11.78
N THR A 183 -8.93 -4.88 -11.64
CA THR A 183 -10.33 -5.27 -11.86
C THR A 183 -10.85 -4.61 -13.13
N PRO A 184 -11.44 -5.36 -14.07
CA PRO A 184 -12.09 -4.76 -15.23
C PRO A 184 -13.33 -3.96 -14.83
N GLY A 185 -13.60 -2.87 -15.54
CA GLY A 185 -14.73 -1.98 -15.28
C GLY A 185 -14.38 -0.79 -14.41
N ILE A 186 -15.41 -0.16 -13.83
CA ILE A 186 -15.26 1.08 -13.07
C ILE A 186 -15.62 0.82 -11.61
N THR A 187 -14.65 0.95 -10.73
CA THR A 187 -14.85 0.99 -9.27
C THR A 187 -15.08 2.43 -8.84
N LYS A 188 -16.09 2.66 -8.03
CA LYS A 188 -16.39 3.97 -7.46
C LYS A 188 -16.10 3.96 -5.97
N ILE A 189 -15.44 5.01 -5.50
CA ILE A 189 -15.09 5.15 -4.08
C ILE A 189 -15.62 6.49 -3.58
N LYS A 190 -16.53 6.47 -2.60
CA LYS A 190 -16.88 7.62 -1.78
C LYS A 190 -16.10 7.50 -0.47
N ALA A 191 -15.21 8.43 -0.18
CA ALA A 191 -14.37 8.31 1.01
C ALA A 191 -14.42 9.58 1.85
N LYS A 192 -14.57 9.45 3.17
CA LYS A 192 -14.36 10.56 4.09
C LYS A 192 -12.93 11.08 3.94
N LYS A 193 -12.74 12.39 4.05
CA LYS A 193 -11.44 13.03 3.85
C LYS A 193 -10.32 12.37 4.63
N SER A 194 -9.24 12.09 3.95
CA SER A 194 -8.03 11.48 4.49
C SER A 194 -6.83 11.85 3.61
N ARG A 195 -5.62 11.37 3.95
CA ARG A 195 -4.43 11.57 3.10
C ARG A 195 -4.67 11.01 1.69
N ASP A 196 -4.26 11.74 0.68
CA ASP A 196 -4.50 11.47 -0.75
C ASP A 196 -3.23 11.01 -1.51
N HIS A 197 -2.28 10.41 -0.80
CA HIS A 197 -1.00 9.98 -1.37
C HIS A 197 -1.14 9.02 -2.56
N THR A 198 -2.09 8.08 -2.50
CA THR A 198 -2.31 7.12 -3.59
C THR A 198 -2.92 7.80 -4.80
N GLU A 199 -3.92 8.65 -4.59
CA GLU A 199 -4.58 9.43 -5.64
C GLU A 199 -3.57 10.30 -6.41
N LEU A 200 -2.73 11.02 -5.68
CA LEU A 200 -1.70 11.88 -6.26
C LEU A 200 -0.65 11.06 -7.04
N LEU A 201 -0.22 9.91 -6.50
CA LEU A 201 0.71 9.03 -7.19
C LEU A 201 0.09 8.44 -8.46
N LEU A 202 -1.13 7.91 -8.41
CA LEU A 202 -1.82 7.37 -9.58
C LEU A 202 -1.98 8.43 -10.66
N LYS A 203 -2.38 9.65 -10.28
CA LYS A 203 -2.50 10.78 -11.20
C LYS A 203 -1.14 11.17 -11.81
N SER A 204 -0.06 11.22 -11.02
CA SER A 204 1.28 11.56 -11.50
C SER A 204 1.86 10.50 -12.45
N LEU A 205 1.39 9.27 -12.36
CA LEU A 205 1.74 8.15 -13.24
C LEU A 205 0.81 8.04 -14.46
N ASN A 206 -0.07 9.02 -14.69
CA ASN A 206 -1.07 9.02 -15.77
C ASN A 206 -2.00 7.79 -15.77
N ILE A 207 -2.22 7.19 -14.60
CA ILE A 207 -3.20 6.11 -14.45
C ILE A 207 -4.61 6.73 -14.49
N PRO A 208 -5.55 6.16 -15.26
CA PRO A 208 -6.90 6.71 -15.39
C PRO A 208 -7.64 6.73 -14.06
N ILE A 209 -7.69 7.91 -13.43
CA ILE A 209 -8.40 8.15 -12.18
C ILE A 209 -9.12 9.50 -12.26
N LYS A 210 -10.40 9.52 -11.88
CA LYS A 210 -11.18 10.76 -11.75
C LYS A 210 -11.36 11.04 -10.26
N ILE A 211 -11.11 12.26 -9.83
CA ILE A 211 -11.22 12.67 -8.43
C ILE A 211 -12.06 13.94 -8.36
N SER A 212 -13.15 13.90 -7.62
CA SER A 212 -13.95 15.04 -7.27
C SER A 212 -13.96 15.22 -5.76
N LYS A 213 -13.70 16.42 -5.27
CA LYS A 213 -13.61 16.72 -3.83
C LYS A 213 -14.82 17.56 -3.42
N THR A 214 -15.57 17.10 -2.41
CA THR A 214 -16.62 17.88 -1.74
C THR A 214 -16.11 18.42 -0.41
N SER A 215 -16.97 19.07 0.40
CA SER A 215 -16.61 19.50 1.76
C SER A 215 -16.18 18.35 2.65
N ASP A 216 -16.87 17.19 2.59
CA ASP A 216 -16.74 16.08 3.54
C ASP A 216 -16.13 14.84 2.95
N TYR A 217 -16.23 14.64 1.64
CA TYR A 217 -15.87 13.41 0.95
C TYR A 217 -15.03 13.67 -0.29
N ASP A 218 -14.19 12.69 -0.60
CA ASP A 218 -13.58 12.53 -1.90
C ASP A 218 -14.37 11.47 -2.68
N LEU A 219 -14.68 11.75 -3.94
CA LEU A 219 -15.28 10.81 -4.90
C LEU A 219 -14.21 10.42 -5.92
N ILE A 220 -13.94 9.15 -6.04
CA ILE A 220 -12.85 8.60 -6.85
C ILE A 220 -13.40 7.52 -7.76
#